data_4c0fb6914188756f2a4f1b06f32d797c
#
_entry.id   4c0fb6914188756f2a4f1b06f32d797c
#
_cell.length_a   1.000
_cell.length_b   1.000
_cell.length_c   1.000
_cell.angle_alpha   90.00
_cell.angle_beta   90.00
_cell.angle_gamma   90.00
#
_symmetry.space_group_name_H-M   'P 1'
#
loop_
_entity.id
_entity.type
_entity.pdbx_description
1 polymer ?
#
loop_
_entity_poly.entity_id
_entity_poly.type
_entity_poly.pdbx_seq_one_letter_code
_entity_poly.pdbx_strand_id
1 'polypeptide(L)'
;MIGFAFHTPHLMAASMPSRSVCLSFVLFAGLAAGPAAQAADKAPARAASAPPAKPDALLSPAQLQECVNQKERLKAQTDDALKDKAAIDADRDEIARSGTALAEERTTLDRTSEDAVGAYNAKVEQREKLIETYQARVNAYNLKADAVNVTKSGYEKSCENRRYDDRDLNDIKRKK
;
A
#
# COMPACT_ATOMS: atom_id res chain seq x y z
N MET A 1 34.52 -24.18 24.10
CA MET A 1 33.53 -24.89 23.21
C MET A 1 32.22 -25.00 23.97
N ILE A 2 31.28 -24.11 23.72
CA ILE A 2 29.97 -24.11 24.37
C ILE A 2 28.95 -24.30 23.24
N GLY A 3 28.36 -25.52 23.19
CA GLY A 3 27.37 -25.88 22.19
C GLY A 3 26.00 -25.30 22.52
N PHE A 4 25.44 -24.45 21.62
CA PHE A 4 24.07 -23.99 21.68
C PHE A 4 23.18 -25.00 20.94
N ALA A 5 22.33 -25.70 21.68
CA ALA A 5 21.28 -26.54 21.14
C ALA A 5 20.11 -25.66 20.68
N PHE A 6 19.83 -25.63 19.38
CA PHE A 6 18.63 -24.99 18.81
C PHE A 6 17.42 -25.88 19.05
N HIS A 7 16.50 -25.44 19.91
CA HIS A 7 15.18 -26.02 20.06
C HIS A 7 14.24 -25.45 19.00
N THR A 8 13.81 -26.30 18.09
CA THR A 8 12.77 -25.93 17.09
C THR A 8 11.39 -26.04 17.71
N PRO A 9 10.54 -24.99 17.71
CA PRO A 9 9.16 -25.13 18.10
C PRO A 9 8.32 -25.75 16.98
N HIS A 10 7.61 -26.82 17.30
CA HIS A 10 6.60 -27.47 16.49
C HIS A 10 5.49 -26.50 16.08
N LEU A 11 5.29 -26.29 14.78
CA LEU A 11 4.10 -25.64 14.22
C LEU A 11 2.90 -26.57 14.42
N MET A 12 2.00 -26.22 15.32
CA MET A 12 0.64 -26.79 15.36
C MET A 12 -0.19 -26.15 14.24
N ALA A 13 -0.50 -26.93 13.22
CA ALA A 13 -1.44 -26.58 12.17
C ALA A 13 -2.86 -26.55 12.74
N ALA A 14 -3.42 -25.36 12.95
CA ALA A 14 -4.83 -25.18 13.29
C ALA A 14 -5.65 -25.30 12.00
N SER A 15 -6.39 -26.42 11.89
CA SER A 15 -7.38 -26.72 10.86
C SER A 15 -8.55 -25.74 10.95
N MET A 16 -8.72 -24.84 9.95
CA MET A 16 -9.90 -24.00 9.84
C MET A 16 -11.04 -24.75 9.16
N PRO A 17 -12.27 -24.76 9.70
CA PRO A 17 -13.41 -25.35 9.01
C PRO A 17 -13.87 -24.45 7.87
N SER A 18 -13.87 -25.03 6.67
CA SER A 18 -14.46 -24.47 5.44
C SER A 18 -15.97 -24.25 5.63
N ARG A 19 -16.41 -22.98 5.69
CA ARG A 19 -17.84 -22.64 5.57
C ARG A 19 -18.18 -22.49 4.09
N SER A 20 -18.81 -23.57 3.56
CA SER A 20 -19.52 -23.56 2.27
C SER A 20 -20.65 -22.52 2.29
N VAL A 21 -20.49 -21.43 1.52
CA VAL A 21 -21.56 -20.51 1.25
C VAL A 21 -22.31 -21.01 0.01
N CYS A 22 -23.53 -21.53 0.22
CA CYS A 22 -24.47 -21.87 -0.84
C CYS A 22 -24.89 -20.62 -1.58
N LEU A 23 -24.47 -20.47 -2.84
CA LEU A 23 -24.98 -19.47 -3.78
C LEU A 23 -26.35 -19.94 -4.31
N SER A 24 -27.42 -19.34 -3.84
CA SER A 24 -28.76 -19.50 -4.44
C SER A 24 -28.86 -18.62 -5.68
N PHE A 25 -28.90 -19.24 -6.85
CA PHE A 25 -29.24 -18.62 -8.13
C PHE A 25 -30.74 -18.28 -8.15
N VAL A 26 -31.09 -17.01 -8.20
CA VAL A 26 -32.44 -16.55 -8.56
C VAL A 26 -32.39 -16.09 -10.03
N LEU A 27 -33.01 -16.89 -10.91
CA LEU A 27 -33.31 -16.52 -12.30
C LEU A 27 -34.44 -15.49 -12.29
N PHE A 28 -34.20 -14.27 -12.76
CA PHE A 28 -35.23 -13.34 -13.17
C PHE A 28 -35.11 -13.10 -14.68
N ALA A 29 -36.01 -13.74 -15.42
CA ALA A 29 -36.31 -13.41 -16.81
C ALA A 29 -37.27 -12.24 -16.82
N GLY A 30 -36.90 -11.10 -17.40
CA GLY A 30 -37.74 -9.92 -17.61
C GLY A 30 -37.30 -9.24 -18.90
N LEU A 31 -38.04 -9.57 -20.01
CA LEU A 31 -38.00 -8.77 -21.24
C LEU A 31 -38.71 -7.44 -21.00
N ALA A 32 -38.02 -6.32 -21.24
CA ALA A 32 -38.64 -5.04 -21.55
C ALA A 32 -37.80 -4.30 -22.59
N ALA A 33 -38.31 -4.25 -23.81
CA ALA A 33 -37.80 -3.43 -24.89
C ALA A 33 -38.14 -1.95 -24.63
N GLY A 34 -37.14 -1.09 -24.52
CA GLY A 34 -37.27 0.37 -24.46
C GLY A 34 -36.37 1.03 -25.51
N PRO A 35 -36.81 2.12 -26.18
CA PRO A 35 -36.12 2.67 -27.35
C PRO A 35 -34.82 3.38 -27.02
N ALA A 36 -33.84 3.19 -27.88
CA ALA A 36 -32.52 3.78 -27.86
C ALA A 36 -32.56 5.32 -27.98
N ALA A 37 -32.18 6.01 -26.90
CA ALA A 37 -31.74 7.40 -26.99
C ALA A 37 -30.22 7.38 -27.14
N GLN A 38 -29.70 7.64 -28.33
CA GLN A 38 -28.30 7.84 -28.62
C GLN A 38 -27.86 9.20 -28.01
N ALA A 39 -27.33 9.17 -26.79
CA ALA A 39 -26.54 10.27 -26.28
C ALA A 39 -25.14 10.16 -26.92
N ALA A 40 -24.80 11.14 -27.77
CA ALA A 40 -23.47 11.29 -28.32
C ALA A 40 -22.50 11.65 -27.20
N ASP A 41 -21.87 10.63 -26.60
CA ASP A 41 -20.76 10.79 -25.66
C ASP A 41 -19.54 11.31 -26.45
N LYS A 42 -19.23 12.58 -26.18
CA LYS A 42 -18.03 13.26 -26.65
C LYS A 42 -16.86 12.59 -25.94
N ALA A 43 -16.26 11.59 -26.57
CA ALA A 43 -15.08 10.90 -26.07
C ALA A 43 -13.98 11.93 -25.72
N PRO A 44 -13.40 11.88 -24.49
CA PRO A 44 -12.23 12.71 -24.19
C PRO A 44 -11.12 12.37 -25.16
N ALA A 45 -10.53 13.40 -25.75
CA ALA A 45 -9.41 13.29 -26.70
C ALA A 45 -8.33 12.39 -26.05
N ARG A 46 -8.19 11.20 -26.62
CA ARG A 46 -7.16 10.23 -26.25
C ARG A 46 -5.82 10.93 -26.50
N ALA A 47 -5.12 11.30 -25.42
CA ALA A 47 -3.77 11.81 -25.52
C ALA A 47 -2.98 10.82 -26.37
N ALA A 48 -2.50 11.30 -27.52
CA ALA A 48 -1.73 10.50 -28.47
C ALA A 48 -0.50 9.97 -27.73
N SER A 49 -0.51 8.69 -27.39
CA SER A 49 0.66 8.00 -26.86
C SER A 49 1.76 8.14 -27.91
N ALA A 50 2.81 8.89 -27.60
CA ALA A 50 3.98 8.98 -28.46
C ALA A 50 4.48 7.57 -28.78
N PRO A 51 4.88 7.26 -30.02
CA PRO A 51 5.38 5.94 -30.39
C PRO A 51 6.58 5.58 -29.51
N PRO A 52 6.76 4.31 -29.12
CA PRO A 52 7.88 3.88 -28.31
C PRO A 52 9.20 4.25 -29.02
N ALA A 53 10.00 5.11 -28.38
CA ALA A 53 11.28 5.54 -28.92
C ALA A 53 12.20 4.32 -29.06
N LYS A 54 12.94 4.25 -30.21
CA LYS A 54 13.96 3.20 -30.43
C LYS A 54 14.98 3.25 -29.28
N PRO A 55 15.40 2.09 -28.71
CA PRO A 55 16.28 2.06 -27.54
C PRO A 55 17.61 2.81 -27.72
N ASP A 56 18.10 2.97 -28.94
CA ASP A 56 19.36 3.64 -29.24
C ASP A 56 19.25 5.15 -29.58
N ALA A 57 18.04 5.70 -29.64
CA ALA A 57 17.85 7.13 -29.92
C ALA A 57 18.20 7.97 -28.69
N LEU A 58 18.93 9.08 -28.90
CA LEU A 58 19.20 10.08 -27.87
C LEU A 58 17.88 10.68 -27.38
N LEU A 59 17.75 10.89 -26.08
CA LEU A 59 16.60 11.63 -25.53
C LEU A 59 16.64 13.07 -26.02
N SER A 60 15.52 13.60 -26.49
CA SER A 60 15.39 15.03 -26.71
C SER A 60 15.40 15.80 -25.39
N PRO A 61 15.71 17.11 -25.36
CA PRO A 61 15.68 17.92 -24.15
C PRO A 61 14.35 17.82 -23.37
N ALA A 62 13.23 17.77 -24.09
CA ALA A 62 11.91 17.63 -23.48
C ALA A 62 11.71 16.24 -22.83
N GLN A 63 12.16 15.18 -23.50
CA GLN A 63 12.11 13.82 -22.92
C GLN A 63 13.04 13.70 -21.72
N LEU A 64 14.23 14.28 -21.77
CA LEU A 64 15.16 14.29 -20.66
C LEU A 64 14.60 15.06 -19.46
N GLN A 65 13.96 16.21 -19.70
CA GLN A 65 13.25 16.97 -18.64
C GLN A 65 12.17 16.12 -17.97
N GLU A 66 11.37 15.39 -18.75
CA GLU A 66 10.35 14.50 -18.20
C GLU A 66 10.98 13.36 -17.40
N CYS A 67 12.09 12.79 -17.86
CA CYS A 67 12.82 11.77 -17.09
C CYS A 67 13.35 12.30 -15.75
N VAL A 68 13.89 13.52 -15.73
CA VAL A 68 14.33 14.17 -14.49
C VAL A 68 13.13 14.38 -13.54
N ASN A 69 12.00 14.86 -14.05
CA ASN A 69 10.79 15.07 -13.26
C ASN A 69 10.22 13.74 -12.73
N GLN A 70 10.23 12.67 -13.53
CA GLN A 70 9.79 11.34 -13.10
C GLN A 70 10.69 10.79 -11.99
N LYS A 71 12.00 10.97 -12.11
CA LYS A 71 12.96 10.55 -11.07
C LYS A 71 12.72 11.27 -9.75
N GLU A 72 12.44 12.56 -9.79
CA GLU A 72 12.13 13.35 -8.58
C GLU A 72 10.80 12.92 -7.97
N ARG A 73 9.76 12.73 -8.79
CA ARG A 73 8.48 12.19 -8.31
C ARG A 73 8.66 10.81 -7.66
N LEU A 74 9.40 9.93 -8.30
CA LEU A 74 9.68 8.60 -7.77
C LEU A 74 10.39 8.67 -6.42
N LYS A 75 11.40 9.56 -6.31
CA LYS A 75 12.10 9.77 -5.05
C LYS A 75 11.14 10.27 -3.96
N ALA A 76 10.34 11.28 -4.24
CA ALA A 76 9.39 11.85 -3.27
C ALA A 76 8.34 10.82 -2.81
N GLN A 77 7.78 10.04 -3.74
CA GLN A 77 6.84 8.97 -3.44
C GLN A 77 7.47 7.86 -2.59
N THR A 78 8.72 7.49 -2.89
CA THR A 78 9.46 6.48 -2.12
C THR A 78 9.75 6.98 -0.71
N ASP A 79 10.21 8.22 -0.55
CA ASP A 79 10.48 8.82 0.76
C ASP A 79 9.21 8.91 1.60
N ASP A 80 8.06 9.23 0.99
CA ASP A 80 6.75 9.27 1.67
C ASP A 80 6.29 7.86 2.10
N ALA A 81 6.41 6.87 1.22
CA ALA A 81 6.08 5.48 1.55
C ALA A 81 6.97 4.92 2.68
N LEU A 82 8.26 5.29 2.72
CA LEU A 82 9.17 4.89 3.80
C LEU A 82 8.78 5.48 5.16
N LYS A 83 8.26 6.72 5.19
CA LYS A 83 7.73 7.34 6.42
C LYS A 83 6.48 6.58 6.92
N ASP A 84 5.56 6.25 6.02
CA ASP A 84 4.38 5.48 6.38
C ASP A 84 4.76 4.09 6.90
N LYS A 85 5.73 3.43 6.26
CA LYS A 85 6.24 2.14 6.73
C LYS A 85 6.79 2.23 8.16
N ALA A 86 7.57 3.26 8.47
CA ALA A 86 8.11 3.46 9.82
C ALA A 86 6.99 3.66 10.85
N ALA A 87 5.92 4.39 10.50
CA ALA A 87 4.76 4.57 11.36
C ALA A 87 3.98 3.26 11.57
N ILE A 88 3.83 2.45 10.53
CA ILE A 88 3.21 1.11 10.61
C ILE A 88 4.01 0.20 11.52
N ASP A 89 5.34 0.19 11.41
CA ASP A 89 6.21 -0.61 12.27
C ASP A 89 6.08 -0.18 13.74
N ALA A 90 5.99 1.13 14.02
CA ALA A 90 5.76 1.66 15.37
C ALA A 90 4.39 1.26 15.94
N ASP A 91 3.32 1.34 15.14
CA ASP A 91 1.97 0.92 15.55
C ASP A 91 1.94 -0.57 15.86
N ARG A 92 2.57 -1.40 15.03
CA ARG A 92 2.66 -2.85 15.26
C ARG A 92 3.34 -3.16 16.59
N ASP A 93 4.44 -2.48 16.89
CA ASP A 93 5.19 -2.67 18.12
C ASP A 93 4.36 -2.21 19.35
N GLU A 94 3.58 -1.13 19.21
CA GLU A 94 2.66 -0.67 20.26
C GLU A 94 1.52 -1.67 20.50
N ILE A 95 0.92 -2.20 19.42
CA ILE A 95 -0.11 -3.26 19.51
C ILE A 95 0.43 -4.49 20.23
N ALA A 96 1.68 -4.87 19.97
CA ALA A 96 2.33 -5.99 20.64
C ALA A 96 2.53 -5.69 22.14
N ARG A 97 3.09 -4.52 22.48
CA ARG A 97 3.31 -4.10 23.87
C ARG A 97 2.00 -4.02 24.66
N SER A 98 0.98 -3.37 24.10
CA SER A 98 -0.32 -3.25 24.75
C SER A 98 -0.99 -4.61 24.95
N GLY A 99 -0.82 -5.54 24.00
CA GLY A 99 -1.31 -6.91 24.15
C GLY A 99 -0.66 -7.67 25.30
N THR A 100 0.66 -7.56 25.45
CA THR A 100 1.41 -8.16 26.56
C THR A 100 0.98 -7.55 27.90
N ALA A 101 0.91 -6.22 27.99
CA ALA A 101 0.49 -5.53 29.21
C ALA A 101 -0.93 -5.92 29.64
N LEU A 102 -1.89 -6.01 28.69
CA LEU A 102 -3.25 -6.46 28.96
C LEU A 102 -3.29 -7.93 29.44
N ALA A 103 -2.46 -8.79 28.87
CA ALA A 103 -2.38 -10.18 29.29
C ALA A 103 -1.86 -10.31 30.74
N GLU A 104 -0.85 -9.54 31.11
CA GLU A 104 -0.30 -9.50 32.47
C GLU A 104 -1.33 -8.92 33.44
N GLU A 105 -1.94 -7.76 33.14
CA GLU A 105 -2.95 -7.12 33.97
C GLU A 105 -4.16 -8.03 34.24
N ARG A 106 -4.57 -8.81 33.22
CA ARG A 106 -5.68 -9.77 33.34
C ARG A 106 -5.41 -10.83 34.39
N THR A 107 -4.18 -11.21 34.69
CA THR A 107 -3.84 -12.23 35.69
C THR A 107 -3.99 -11.73 37.12
N THR A 108 -3.86 -10.41 37.32
CA THR A 108 -3.92 -9.76 38.64
C THR A 108 -5.19 -8.93 38.84
N LEU A 109 -6.08 -8.89 37.83
CA LEU A 109 -7.29 -8.08 37.83
C LEU A 109 -8.24 -8.50 38.97
N ASP A 110 -8.58 -7.57 39.85
CA ASP A 110 -9.69 -7.76 40.80
C ASP A 110 -11.04 -7.66 40.07
N ARG A 111 -11.62 -8.81 39.78
CA ARG A 111 -12.90 -8.93 39.06
C ARG A 111 -14.11 -8.53 39.87
N THR A 112 -13.95 -8.30 41.17
CA THR A 112 -15.02 -7.84 42.08
C THR A 112 -15.10 -6.32 42.17
N SER A 113 -14.04 -5.63 41.71
CA SER A 113 -13.97 -4.17 41.63
C SER A 113 -14.48 -3.67 40.27
N GLU A 114 -15.61 -2.96 40.24
CA GLU A 114 -16.17 -2.37 39.04
C GLU A 114 -15.20 -1.35 38.40
N ASP A 115 -14.50 -0.57 39.23
CA ASP A 115 -13.52 0.42 38.76
C ASP A 115 -12.33 -0.25 38.07
N ALA A 116 -11.81 -1.35 38.64
CA ALA A 116 -10.69 -2.09 38.07
C ALA A 116 -11.08 -2.73 36.71
N VAL A 117 -12.27 -3.35 36.67
CA VAL A 117 -12.81 -3.94 35.44
C VAL A 117 -13.05 -2.84 34.37
N GLY A 118 -13.62 -1.70 34.78
CA GLY A 118 -13.85 -0.56 33.88
C GLY A 118 -12.55 -0.02 33.30
N ALA A 119 -11.51 0.16 34.11
CA ALA A 119 -10.19 0.61 33.67
C ALA A 119 -9.53 -0.38 32.70
N TYR A 120 -9.64 -1.68 32.97
CA TYR A 120 -9.13 -2.71 32.05
C TYR A 120 -9.86 -2.68 30.71
N ASN A 121 -11.19 -2.61 30.70
CA ASN A 121 -11.99 -2.56 29.48
C ASN A 121 -11.65 -1.32 28.64
N ALA A 122 -11.45 -0.16 29.28
CA ALA A 122 -11.02 1.05 28.56
C ALA A 122 -9.67 0.87 27.82
N LYS A 123 -8.73 0.14 28.42
CA LYS A 123 -7.44 -0.20 27.75
C LYS A 123 -7.65 -1.17 26.58
N VAL A 124 -8.57 -2.13 26.72
CA VAL A 124 -8.93 -3.03 25.61
C VAL A 124 -9.48 -2.24 24.43
N GLU A 125 -10.43 -1.32 24.69
CA GLU A 125 -10.99 -0.46 23.63
C GLU A 125 -9.93 0.44 22.98
N GLN A 126 -9.00 0.98 23.76
CA GLN A 126 -7.88 1.77 23.20
C GLN A 126 -7.03 0.93 22.25
N ARG A 127 -6.74 -0.33 22.63
CA ARG A 127 -5.98 -1.25 21.78
C ARG A 127 -6.75 -1.60 20.49
N GLU A 128 -8.06 -1.81 20.57
CA GLU A 128 -8.89 -2.06 19.38
C GLU A 128 -8.84 -0.88 18.40
N LYS A 129 -8.98 0.36 18.87
CA LYS A 129 -8.83 1.56 18.06
C LYS A 129 -7.44 1.68 17.42
N LEU A 130 -6.40 1.28 18.14
CA LEU A 130 -5.04 1.26 17.60
C LEU A 130 -4.92 0.23 16.47
N ILE A 131 -5.52 -0.96 16.61
CA ILE A 131 -5.55 -1.99 15.57
C ILE A 131 -6.31 -1.51 14.33
N GLU A 132 -7.45 -0.85 14.49
CA GLU A 132 -8.20 -0.27 13.38
C GLU A 132 -7.37 0.79 12.63
N THR A 133 -6.71 1.67 13.38
CA THR A 133 -5.82 2.70 12.82
C THR A 133 -4.66 2.07 12.05
N TYR A 134 -4.02 1.05 12.63
CA TYR A 134 -2.96 0.28 11.98
C TYR A 134 -3.43 -0.32 10.66
N GLN A 135 -4.59 -0.98 10.63
CA GLN A 135 -5.15 -1.59 9.42
C GLN A 135 -5.43 -0.56 8.34
N ALA A 136 -6.02 0.58 8.70
CA ALA A 136 -6.27 1.68 7.76
C ALA A 136 -4.96 2.22 7.17
N ARG A 137 -3.92 2.38 8.00
CA ARG A 137 -2.59 2.85 7.58
C ARG A 137 -1.89 1.85 6.66
N VAL A 138 -1.98 0.54 6.95
CA VAL A 138 -1.46 -0.53 6.07
C VAL A 138 -2.14 -0.49 4.70
N ASN A 139 -3.46 -0.32 4.65
CA ASN A 139 -4.17 -0.23 3.39
C ASN A 139 -3.74 1.02 2.58
N ALA A 140 -3.60 2.17 3.24
CA ALA A 140 -3.12 3.40 2.59
C ALA A 140 -1.67 3.25 2.07
N TYR A 141 -0.81 2.60 2.84
CA TYR A 141 0.58 2.30 2.44
C TYR A 141 0.62 1.41 1.20
N ASN A 142 -0.19 0.35 1.14
CA ASN A 142 -0.22 -0.54 -0.01
C ASN A 142 -0.60 0.21 -1.29
N LEU A 143 -1.58 1.11 -1.25
CA LEU A 143 -1.93 1.96 -2.39
C LEU A 143 -0.77 2.87 -2.83
N LYS A 144 -0.02 3.44 -1.87
CA LYS A 144 1.17 4.24 -2.18
C LYS A 144 2.29 3.38 -2.78
N ALA A 145 2.52 2.18 -2.25
CA ALA A 145 3.51 1.25 -2.78
C ALA A 145 3.20 0.85 -4.22
N ASP A 146 1.93 0.59 -4.54
CA ASP A 146 1.49 0.32 -5.91
C ASP A 146 1.74 1.52 -6.83
N ALA A 147 1.45 2.74 -6.38
CA ALA A 147 1.72 3.97 -7.14
C ALA A 147 3.22 4.17 -7.39
N VAL A 148 4.08 3.87 -6.40
CA VAL A 148 5.55 3.87 -6.56
C VAL A 148 5.96 2.88 -7.64
N ASN A 149 5.44 1.64 -7.61
CA ASN A 149 5.75 0.59 -8.57
C ASN A 149 5.34 1.00 -10.01
N VAL A 150 4.17 1.62 -10.17
CA VAL A 150 3.72 2.14 -11.47
C VAL A 150 4.65 3.23 -11.99
N THR A 151 5.01 4.21 -11.14
CA THR A 151 5.93 5.30 -11.50
C THR A 151 7.30 4.76 -11.84
N LYS A 152 7.83 3.81 -11.05
CA LYS A 152 9.11 3.13 -11.29
C LYS A 152 9.11 2.41 -12.62
N SER A 153 8.11 1.60 -12.91
CA SER A 153 7.99 0.88 -14.18
C SER A 153 7.90 1.83 -15.38
N GLY A 154 7.22 2.97 -15.24
CA GLY A 154 7.18 4.02 -16.24
C GLY A 154 8.58 4.63 -16.50
N TYR A 155 9.31 4.96 -15.43
CA TYR A 155 10.67 5.49 -15.50
C TYR A 155 11.63 4.49 -16.15
N GLU A 156 11.61 3.22 -15.73
CA GLU A 156 12.44 2.15 -16.29
C GLU A 156 12.24 2.01 -17.78
N LYS A 157 11.00 2.01 -18.26
CA LYS A 157 10.68 1.88 -19.71
C LYS A 157 11.10 3.06 -20.53
N SER A 158 10.99 4.27 -20.00
CA SER A 158 11.11 5.51 -20.78
C SER A 158 12.46 6.20 -20.63
N CYS A 159 13.13 6.01 -19.50
CA CYS A 159 14.25 6.82 -19.06
C CYS A 159 15.51 6.01 -18.69
N GLU A 160 15.33 4.80 -18.13
CA GLU A 160 16.46 4.02 -17.64
C GLU A 160 17.33 3.55 -18.82
N ASN A 161 18.65 3.67 -18.65
CA ASN A 161 19.66 3.30 -19.66
C ASN A 161 19.50 4.02 -21.04
N ARG A 162 18.76 5.15 -21.07
CA ARG A 162 18.64 5.96 -22.27
C ARG A 162 19.81 6.94 -22.37
N ARG A 163 20.33 7.12 -23.59
CA ARG A 163 21.39 8.09 -23.90
C ARG A 163 20.80 9.49 -23.93
N TYR A 164 21.54 10.49 -23.43
CA TYR A 164 21.19 11.91 -23.47
C TYR A 164 22.42 12.78 -23.64
N ASP A 165 22.22 14.07 -23.94
CA ASP A 165 23.30 15.06 -23.99
C ASP A 165 23.50 15.69 -22.59
N ASP A 166 24.75 15.69 -22.11
CA ASP A 166 25.09 16.26 -20.80
C ASP A 166 24.83 17.78 -20.72
N ARG A 167 24.89 18.48 -21.87
CA ARG A 167 24.56 19.92 -21.94
C ARG A 167 23.08 20.13 -21.59
N ASP A 168 22.19 19.35 -22.18
CA ASP A 168 20.76 19.41 -21.92
C ASP A 168 20.46 19.13 -20.43
N LEU A 169 21.13 18.14 -19.83
CA LEU A 169 20.98 17.86 -18.41
C LEU A 169 21.43 19.02 -17.52
N ASN A 170 22.56 19.65 -17.87
CA ASN A 170 23.07 20.81 -17.13
C ASN A 170 22.15 22.03 -17.26
N ASP A 171 21.54 22.23 -18.43
CA ASP A 171 20.57 23.31 -18.65
C ASP A 171 19.28 23.10 -17.86
N ILE A 172 18.80 21.86 -17.77
CA ILE A 172 17.66 21.48 -16.94
C ILE A 172 17.94 21.75 -15.46
N LYS A 173 19.13 21.37 -14.98
CA LYS A 173 19.52 21.58 -13.56
C LYS A 173 19.66 23.06 -13.19
N ARG A 174 20.09 23.91 -14.13
CA ARG A 174 20.23 25.35 -13.88
C ARG A 174 18.90 26.10 -13.83
N LYS A 175 17.85 25.55 -14.42
CA LYS A 175 16.50 26.16 -14.45
C LYS A 175 15.65 25.81 -13.22
N LYS A 176 16.11 24.95 -12.34
CA LYS A 176 15.48 24.56 -11.06
C LYS A 176 16.02 25.38 -9.90
#